data_ffd597e8962c2e691125c75ca2e119e3
#
_entry.id   ffd597e8962c2e691125c75ca2e119e3
#
_cell.length_a   1.000
_cell.length_b   1.000
_cell.length_c   1.000
_cell.angle_alpha   90.00
_cell.angle_beta   90.00
_cell.angle_gamma   90.00
#
_symmetry.space_group_name_H-M   'P 1'
#
loop_
_entity.id
_entity.type
_entity.pdbx_description
1 polymer ?
#
loop_
_entity_poly.entity_id
_entity_poly.type
_entity_poly.pdbx_seq_one_letter_code
_entity_poly.pdbx_strand_id
1 'polypeptide(L)'
;MSFNIFLDTNALIDIFVDYQTPTTYDKIRSDAKLALKTKIYIAELIKNNPDIKLFINTTTITNVFFILTNRQKISKSLVASQILNLHKQKELFTVVCEDDIIREAALNYCIQNDADYEDALQYFCALKHNCKAIITNDKNFPDIDIKLIRTYQEA
;
A
#
# COMPACT_ATOMS: atom_id res chain seq x y z
N MET A 1 -2.20 -7.44 -21.63
CA MET A 1 -1.26 -6.65 -20.81
C MET A 1 -1.79 -6.57 -19.40
N SER A 2 -0.96 -6.87 -18.42
CA SER A 2 -1.35 -6.72 -17.02
C SER A 2 -1.40 -5.24 -16.64
N PHE A 3 -2.39 -4.88 -15.84
CA PHE A 3 -2.54 -3.54 -15.30
C PHE A 3 -1.98 -3.54 -13.86
N ASN A 4 -0.70 -3.20 -13.74
CA ASN A 4 0.04 -3.29 -12.49
C ASN A 4 -0.04 -1.98 -11.71
N ILE A 5 -0.58 -2.05 -10.49
CA ILE A 5 -0.72 -0.91 -9.56
C ILE A 5 -0.03 -1.28 -8.25
N PHE A 6 0.75 -0.37 -7.71
CA PHE A 6 1.41 -0.53 -6.41
C PHE A 6 0.60 0.14 -5.31
N LEU A 7 0.53 -0.50 -4.14
CA LEU A 7 -0.15 0.02 -2.96
C LEU A 7 0.86 0.42 -1.89
N ASP A 8 0.75 1.64 -1.36
CA ASP A 8 1.54 2.04 -0.20
C ASP A 8 0.97 1.42 1.10
N THR A 9 1.66 1.65 2.22
CA THR A 9 1.29 1.08 3.52
C THR A 9 -0.14 1.45 3.92
N ASN A 10 -0.51 2.72 3.82
CA ASN A 10 -1.83 3.16 4.23
C ASN A 10 -2.94 2.63 3.31
N ALA A 11 -2.69 2.52 2.01
CA ALA A 11 -3.64 1.93 1.09
C ALA A 11 -3.91 0.46 1.45
N LEU A 12 -2.88 -0.29 1.83
CA LEU A 12 -3.05 -1.67 2.28
C LEU A 12 -3.82 -1.76 3.60
N ILE A 13 -3.52 -0.90 4.56
CA ILE A 13 -4.27 -0.82 5.82
C ILE A 13 -5.75 -0.57 5.52
N ASP A 14 -6.05 0.34 4.60
CA ASP A 14 -7.43 0.69 4.27
C ASP A 14 -8.22 -0.48 3.69
N ILE A 15 -7.55 -1.41 3.00
CA ILE A 15 -8.19 -2.64 2.52
C ILE A 15 -8.58 -3.56 3.69
N PHE A 16 -7.72 -3.67 4.70
CA PHE A 16 -7.92 -4.63 5.81
C PHE A 16 -8.92 -4.15 6.85
N VAL A 17 -9.09 -2.85 7.01
CA VAL A 17 -9.89 -2.29 8.09
C VAL A 17 -11.36 -2.18 7.69
N ASP A 18 -12.24 -2.54 8.63
CA ASP A 18 -13.67 -2.32 8.47
C ASP A 18 -14.04 -0.90 8.92
N TYR A 19 -14.28 -0.02 7.96
CA TYR A 19 -14.64 1.37 8.21
C TYR A 19 -16.14 1.59 8.40
N GLN A 20 -16.94 0.53 8.45
CA GLN A 20 -18.38 0.65 8.74
C GLN A 20 -18.67 0.78 10.23
N THR A 21 -17.68 0.45 11.08
CA THR A 21 -17.82 0.58 12.53
C THR A 21 -17.11 1.85 12.99
N PRO A 22 -17.87 2.91 13.43
CA PRO A 22 -17.27 4.22 13.76
C PRO A 22 -16.16 4.18 14.80
N THR A 23 -16.22 3.26 15.75
CA THR A 23 -15.21 3.11 16.81
C THR A 23 -13.85 2.64 16.29
N THR A 24 -13.80 2.09 15.08
CA THR A 24 -12.56 1.61 14.48
C THR A 24 -11.80 2.72 13.77
N TYR A 25 -12.51 3.70 13.21
CA TYR A 25 -11.92 4.77 12.41
C TYR A 25 -10.90 5.60 13.18
N ASP A 26 -11.32 6.14 14.31
CA ASP A 26 -10.53 7.13 15.06
C ASP A 26 -9.27 6.55 15.65
N LYS A 27 -9.17 5.22 15.72
CA LYS A 27 -8.02 4.52 16.29
C LYS A 27 -6.96 4.15 15.27
N ILE A 28 -7.33 4.03 13.99
CA ILE A 28 -6.45 3.47 12.96
C ILE A 28 -5.87 4.56 12.07
N ARG A 29 -6.68 5.53 11.68
CA ARG A 29 -6.23 6.65 10.86
C ARG A 29 -6.86 7.95 11.34
N SER A 30 -6.07 9.01 11.24
CA SER A 30 -6.53 10.36 11.59
C SER A 30 -7.59 10.88 10.61
N ASP A 31 -7.67 10.32 9.39
CA ASP A 31 -8.66 10.69 8.39
C ASP A 31 -9.43 9.46 7.91
N ALA A 32 -10.49 9.15 8.64
CA ALA A 32 -11.35 7.99 8.35
C ALA A 32 -12.12 8.13 7.03
N LYS A 33 -12.51 9.35 6.66
CA LYS A 33 -13.21 9.59 5.38
C LYS A 33 -12.31 9.30 4.20
N LEU A 34 -11.06 9.74 4.26
CA LEU A 34 -10.07 9.47 3.23
C LEU A 34 -9.77 7.98 3.13
N ALA A 35 -9.66 7.30 4.27
CA ALA A 35 -9.42 5.87 4.32
C ALA A 35 -10.55 5.08 3.65
N LEU A 36 -11.80 5.42 3.96
CA LEU A 36 -12.96 4.80 3.32
C LEU A 36 -13.00 5.08 1.81
N LYS A 37 -12.69 6.31 1.42
CA LYS A 37 -12.62 6.69 0.00
C LYS A 37 -11.58 5.88 -0.75
N THR A 38 -10.41 5.65 -0.14
CA THR A 38 -9.36 4.81 -0.71
C THR A 38 -9.83 3.37 -0.88
N LYS A 39 -10.47 2.80 0.14
CA LYS A 39 -11.01 1.44 0.07
C LYS A 39 -12.02 1.28 -1.07
N ILE A 40 -12.94 2.22 -1.20
CA ILE A 40 -13.95 2.23 -2.26
C ILE A 40 -13.29 2.36 -3.63
N TYR A 41 -12.33 3.26 -3.77
CA TYR A 41 -11.59 3.46 -5.01
C TYR A 41 -10.91 2.17 -5.48
N ILE A 42 -10.21 1.48 -4.58
CA ILE A 42 -9.53 0.23 -4.89
C ILE A 42 -10.54 -0.85 -5.29
N ALA A 43 -11.66 -0.96 -4.58
CA ALA A 43 -12.70 -1.93 -4.90
C ALA A 43 -13.29 -1.71 -6.30
N GLU A 44 -13.55 -0.45 -6.67
CA GLU A 44 -14.03 -0.11 -8.01
C GLU A 44 -12.97 -0.37 -9.08
N LEU A 45 -11.70 -0.07 -8.78
CA LEU A 45 -10.59 -0.32 -9.67
C LEU A 45 -10.47 -1.82 -10.01
N ILE A 46 -10.61 -2.67 -9.00
CA ILE A 46 -10.60 -4.14 -9.18
C ILE A 46 -11.79 -4.58 -10.04
N LYS A 47 -12.97 -4.06 -9.73
CA LYS A 47 -14.20 -4.40 -10.45
C LYS A 47 -14.13 -4.05 -11.94
N ASN A 48 -13.55 -2.89 -12.25
CA ASN A 48 -13.51 -2.35 -13.61
C ASN A 48 -12.30 -2.82 -14.43
N ASN A 49 -11.34 -3.48 -13.82
CA ASN A 49 -10.12 -3.94 -14.47
C ASN A 49 -9.84 -5.40 -14.12
N PRO A 50 -10.43 -6.36 -14.87
CA PRO A 50 -10.27 -7.79 -14.55
C PRO A 50 -8.84 -8.29 -14.54
N ASP A 51 -7.94 -7.63 -15.27
CA ASP A 51 -6.52 -8.02 -15.38
C ASP A 51 -5.61 -7.28 -14.39
N ILE A 52 -6.20 -6.55 -13.44
CA ILE A 52 -5.41 -5.77 -12.48
C ILE A 52 -4.54 -6.68 -11.60
N LYS A 53 -3.32 -6.23 -11.34
CA LYS A 53 -2.41 -6.80 -10.35
C LYS A 53 -2.06 -5.72 -9.34
N LEU A 54 -2.27 -6.01 -8.07
CA LEU A 54 -1.91 -5.13 -6.97
C LEU A 54 -0.59 -5.59 -6.36
N PHE A 55 0.42 -4.74 -6.42
CA PHE A 55 1.77 -5.03 -5.95
C PHE A 55 2.00 -4.44 -4.57
N ILE A 56 2.65 -5.22 -3.72
CA ILE A 56 3.00 -4.85 -2.35
C ILE A 56 4.39 -5.43 -2.08
N ASN A 57 5.24 -4.69 -1.37
CA ASN A 57 6.54 -5.23 -0.97
C ASN A 57 6.51 -5.85 0.43
N THR A 58 7.45 -6.75 0.71
CA THR A 58 7.49 -7.50 1.98
C THR A 58 7.65 -6.60 3.20
N THR A 59 8.43 -5.53 3.10
CA THR A 59 8.59 -4.55 4.19
C THR A 59 7.25 -3.92 4.56
N THR A 60 6.43 -3.56 3.58
CA THR A 60 5.09 -3.01 3.82
C THR A 60 4.21 -3.98 4.60
N ILE A 61 4.23 -5.26 4.25
CA ILE A 61 3.45 -6.28 4.97
C ILE A 61 3.88 -6.37 6.43
N THR A 62 5.19 -6.38 6.69
CA THR A 62 5.74 -6.41 8.06
C THR A 62 5.28 -5.18 8.85
N ASN A 63 5.35 -4.00 8.25
CA ASN A 63 4.94 -2.77 8.89
C ASN A 63 3.43 -2.72 9.16
N VAL A 64 2.62 -3.18 8.23
CA VAL A 64 1.17 -3.27 8.42
C VAL A 64 0.83 -4.22 9.58
N PHE A 65 1.47 -5.37 9.64
CA PHE A 65 1.28 -6.29 10.76
C PHE A 65 1.60 -5.60 12.10
N PHE A 66 2.75 -4.92 12.17
CA PHE A 66 3.15 -4.19 13.38
C PHE A 66 2.15 -3.10 13.75
N ILE A 67 1.73 -2.27 12.79
CA ILE A 67 0.79 -1.17 13.03
C ILE A 67 -0.54 -1.70 13.55
N LEU A 68 -1.11 -2.70 12.90
CA LEU A 68 -2.42 -3.21 13.27
C LEU A 68 -2.42 -3.95 14.62
N THR A 69 -1.35 -4.66 14.94
CA THR A 69 -1.28 -5.43 16.19
C THR A 69 -0.81 -4.59 17.38
N ASN A 70 0.15 -3.68 17.20
CA ASN A 70 0.75 -2.93 18.30
C ASN A 70 0.08 -1.58 18.54
N ARG A 71 -0.22 -0.84 17.47
CA ARG A 71 -0.85 0.48 17.61
C ARG A 71 -2.37 0.37 17.73
N GLN A 72 -2.98 -0.53 16.99
CA GLN A 72 -4.43 -0.65 16.90
C GLN A 72 -5.00 -1.76 17.77
N LYS A 73 -4.12 -2.54 18.41
CA LYS A 73 -4.50 -3.61 19.34
C LYS A 73 -5.40 -4.68 18.71
N ILE A 74 -5.30 -4.88 17.40
CA ILE A 74 -6.01 -5.96 16.72
C ILE A 74 -5.29 -7.27 17.00
N SER A 75 -6.02 -8.34 17.19
CA SER A 75 -5.47 -9.67 17.46
C SER A 75 -4.46 -10.08 16.40
N LYS A 76 -3.29 -10.59 16.83
CA LYS A 76 -2.24 -11.08 15.93
C LYS A 76 -2.76 -12.18 15.02
N SER A 77 -3.57 -13.09 15.53
CA SER A 77 -4.12 -14.17 14.71
C SER A 77 -5.08 -13.67 13.65
N LEU A 78 -5.87 -12.62 13.93
CA LEU A 78 -6.75 -12.01 12.96
C LEU A 78 -5.96 -11.32 11.85
N VAL A 79 -4.97 -10.51 12.21
CA VAL A 79 -4.12 -9.82 11.21
C VAL A 79 -3.36 -10.83 10.35
N ALA A 80 -2.78 -11.86 10.99
CA ALA A 80 -2.08 -12.93 10.26
C ALA A 80 -3.01 -13.64 9.29
N SER A 81 -4.25 -13.90 9.68
CA SER A 81 -5.26 -14.53 8.82
C SER A 81 -5.59 -13.66 7.60
N GLN A 82 -5.73 -12.35 7.79
CA GLN A 82 -5.99 -11.43 6.68
C GLN A 82 -4.81 -11.38 5.70
N ILE A 83 -3.58 -11.32 6.21
CA ILE A 83 -2.38 -11.32 5.36
C ILE A 83 -2.25 -12.66 4.62
N LEU A 84 -2.53 -13.78 5.28
CA LEU A 84 -2.51 -15.08 4.64
C LEU A 84 -3.53 -15.16 3.49
N ASN A 85 -4.73 -14.63 3.69
CA ASN A 85 -5.74 -14.56 2.64
C ASN A 85 -5.27 -13.73 1.45
N LEU A 86 -4.59 -12.62 1.69
CA LEU A 86 -3.99 -11.81 0.63
C LEU A 86 -2.98 -12.64 -0.17
N HIS A 87 -2.08 -13.34 0.51
CA HIS A 87 -1.09 -14.20 -0.14
C HIS A 87 -1.72 -15.32 -0.99
N LYS A 88 -2.88 -15.81 -0.58
CA LYS A 88 -3.60 -16.85 -1.33
C LYS A 88 -4.27 -16.33 -2.59
N GLN A 89 -4.56 -15.03 -2.65
CA GLN A 89 -5.18 -14.40 -3.82
C GLN A 89 -4.13 -13.97 -4.85
N LYS A 90 -3.37 -14.92 -5.37
CA LYS A 90 -2.21 -14.66 -6.24
C LYS A 90 -2.58 -14.08 -7.61
N GLU A 91 -3.83 -14.23 -8.02
CA GLU A 91 -4.31 -13.63 -9.27
C GLU A 91 -4.47 -12.11 -9.14
N LEU A 92 -4.72 -11.62 -7.92
CA LEU A 92 -4.93 -10.20 -7.66
C LEU A 92 -3.69 -9.54 -7.02
N PHE A 93 -3.11 -10.18 -6.01
CA PHE A 93 -2.00 -9.60 -5.25
C PHE A 93 -0.67 -10.26 -5.60
N THR A 94 0.35 -9.44 -5.82
CA THR A 94 1.73 -9.88 -6.00
C THR A 94 2.59 -9.24 -4.91
N VAL A 95 3.16 -10.09 -4.06
CA VAL A 95 4.08 -9.65 -3.01
C VAL A 95 5.51 -9.78 -3.53
N VAL A 96 6.25 -8.67 -3.52
CA VAL A 96 7.61 -8.60 -4.05
C VAL A 96 8.62 -8.33 -2.95
N CYS A 97 9.80 -8.91 -3.10
CA CYS A 97 10.91 -8.70 -2.16
C CYS A 97 11.80 -7.56 -2.64
N GLU A 98 12.37 -6.85 -1.67
CA GLU A 98 13.41 -5.86 -1.94
C GLU A 98 14.76 -6.57 -2.08
N ASP A 99 15.42 -6.43 -3.23
CA ASP A 99 16.79 -6.89 -3.43
C ASP A 99 17.80 -5.78 -3.10
N ASP A 100 19.10 -6.10 -3.22
CA ASP A 100 20.14 -5.12 -2.92
C ASP A 100 20.09 -3.90 -3.84
N ILE A 101 19.73 -4.09 -5.10
CA ILE A 101 19.63 -2.99 -6.07
C ILE A 101 18.54 -2.03 -5.67
N ILE A 102 17.38 -2.54 -5.27
CA ILE A 102 16.26 -1.72 -4.78
C ILE A 102 16.66 -0.97 -3.51
N ARG A 103 17.28 -1.68 -2.54
CA ARG A 103 17.68 -1.07 -1.28
C ARG A 103 18.72 0.03 -1.47
N GLU A 104 19.72 -0.20 -2.34
CA GLU A 104 20.74 0.81 -2.64
C GLU A 104 20.14 2.03 -3.32
N ALA A 105 19.25 1.83 -4.29
CA ALA A 105 18.57 2.92 -4.98
C ALA A 105 17.73 3.75 -3.98
N ALA A 106 16.99 3.08 -3.08
CA ALA A 106 16.18 3.74 -2.06
C ALA A 106 17.05 4.56 -1.10
N LEU A 107 18.17 3.99 -0.62
CA LEU A 107 19.08 4.69 0.30
C LEU A 107 19.72 5.91 -0.37
N ASN A 108 20.18 5.77 -1.61
CA ASN A 108 20.71 6.91 -2.34
C ASN A 108 19.68 8.01 -2.54
N TYR A 109 18.45 7.65 -2.83
CA TYR A 109 17.37 8.63 -2.94
C TYR A 109 17.13 9.35 -1.62
N CYS A 110 17.14 8.63 -0.50
CA CYS A 110 16.98 9.22 0.84
C CYS A 110 18.12 10.20 1.16
N ILE A 111 19.36 9.85 0.81
CA ILE A 111 20.53 10.72 1.03
C ILE A 111 20.38 12.03 0.23
N GLN A 112 19.96 11.94 -1.01
CA GLN A 112 19.88 13.08 -1.92
C GLN A 112 18.68 13.97 -1.66
N ASN A 113 17.58 13.42 -1.12
CA ASN A 113 16.30 14.12 -1.03
C ASN A 113 15.74 14.22 0.39
N ASP A 114 16.47 13.73 1.40
CA ASP A 114 15.99 13.66 2.79
C ASP A 114 14.61 12.98 2.87
N ALA A 115 14.46 11.87 2.16
CA ALA A 115 13.18 11.16 2.02
C ALA A 115 13.06 9.99 3.00
N ASP A 116 11.83 9.54 3.21
CA ASP A 116 11.53 8.36 4.00
C ASP A 116 11.95 7.09 3.29
N TYR A 117 12.64 6.20 4.00
CA TYR A 117 13.17 4.97 3.43
C TYR A 117 12.08 3.99 2.99
N GLU A 118 11.01 3.86 3.79
CA GLU A 118 9.90 2.96 3.43
C GLU A 118 9.25 3.39 2.12
N ASP A 119 8.97 4.70 1.97
CA ASP A 119 8.40 5.24 0.74
C ASP A 119 9.33 5.04 -0.45
N ALA A 120 10.62 5.26 -0.26
CA ALA A 120 11.62 5.05 -1.31
C ALA A 120 11.69 3.58 -1.73
N LEU A 121 11.67 2.64 -0.77
CA LEU A 121 11.60 1.20 -1.08
C LEU A 121 10.38 0.86 -1.93
N GLN A 122 9.23 1.39 -1.55
CA GLN A 122 7.98 1.16 -2.28
C GLN A 122 8.07 1.71 -3.70
N TYR A 123 8.59 2.92 -3.87
CA TYR A 123 8.76 3.52 -5.19
C TYR A 123 9.65 2.66 -6.09
N PHE A 124 10.83 2.27 -5.61
CA PHE A 124 11.77 1.50 -6.42
C PHE A 124 11.32 0.07 -6.68
N CYS A 125 10.53 -0.53 -5.78
CA CYS A 125 9.85 -1.79 -6.06
C CYS A 125 8.84 -1.64 -7.19
N ALA A 126 8.02 -0.59 -7.14
CA ALA A 126 7.03 -0.30 -8.17
C ALA A 126 7.70 -0.08 -9.53
N LEU A 127 8.81 0.64 -9.55
CA LEU A 127 9.58 0.92 -10.76
C LEU A 127 10.14 -0.37 -11.38
N LYS A 128 10.75 -1.22 -10.56
CA LYS A 128 11.32 -2.50 -11.03
C LYS A 128 10.26 -3.42 -11.64
N HIS A 129 9.06 -3.41 -11.08
CA HIS A 129 7.98 -4.30 -11.53
C HIS A 129 7.04 -3.65 -12.54
N ASN A 130 7.46 -2.53 -13.14
CA ASN A 130 6.73 -1.84 -14.21
C ASN A 130 5.29 -1.49 -13.81
N CYS A 131 5.10 -1.07 -12.57
CA CYS A 131 3.79 -0.58 -12.14
C CYS A 131 3.47 0.74 -12.85
N LYS A 132 2.24 0.86 -13.32
CA LYS A 132 1.78 2.05 -14.04
C LYS A 132 1.44 3.20 -13.11
N ALA A 133 1.07 2.89 -11.87
CA ALA A 133 0.72 3.87 -10.88
C ALA A 133 0.96 3.33 -9.47
N ILE A 134 1.04 4.24 -8.52
CA ILE A 134 1.12 3.95 -7.09
C ILE A 134 -0.06 4.64 -6.41
N ILE A 135 -0.85 3.91 -5.64
CA ILE A 135 -1.91 4.50 -4.83
C ILE A 135 -1.30 4.93 -3.50
N THR A 136 -1.23 6.24 -3.29
CA THR A 136 -0.72 6.84 -2.07
C THR A 136 -1.36 8.22 -1.84
N ASN A 137 -1.74 8.49 -0.61
CA ASN A 137 -2.19 9.82 -0.21
C ASN A 137 -1.12 10.59 0.57
N ASP A 138 0.06 10.02 0.73
CA ASP A 138 1.19 10.70 1.36
C ASP A 138 1.72 11.81 0.44
N LYS A 139 1.66 13.05 0.91
CA LYS A 139 2.10 14.23 0.15
C LYS A 139 3.60 14.22 -0.11
N ASN A 140 4.37 13.52 0.72
CA ASN A 140 5.83 13.45 0.62
C ASN A 140 6.33 12.20 -0.11
N PHE A 141 5.43 11.38 -0.65
CA PHE A 141 5.81 10.20 -1.42
C PHE A 141 6.62 10.60 -2.65
N PRO A 142 7.68 9.85 -3.02
CA PRO A 142 8.49 10.17 -4.19
C PRO A 142 7.65 10.31 -5.46
N ASP A 143 7.71 11.48 -6.08
CA ASP A 143 6.97 11.82 -7.31
C ASP A 143 7.99 12.04 -8.42
N ILE A 144 8.38 10.97 -9.10
CA ILE A 144 9.43 10.98 -10.11
C ILE A 144 8.84 10.64 -11.48
N ASP A 145 8.75 9.34 -11.80
CA ASP A 145 8.33 8.89 -13.14
C ASP A 145 6.99 8.12 -13.11
N ILE A 146 6.63 7.52 -11.98
CA ILE A 146 5.40 6.73 -11.88
C ILE A 146 4.26 7.64 -11.43
N LYS A 147 3.11 7.52 -12.08
CA LYS A 147 1.90 8.26 -11.71
C LYS A 147 1.50 7.93 -10.27
N LEU A 148 1.30 8.97 -9.45
CA LEU A 148 0.73 8.83 -8.11
C LEU A 148 -0.77 9.05 -8.16
N ILE A 149 -1.53 8.07 -7.67
CA ILE A 149 -2.99 8.19 -7.54
C ILE A 149 -3.31 8.61 -6.12
N ARG A 150 -3.86 9.81 -6.01
CA ARG A 150 -4.29 10.39 -4.74
C ARG A 150 -5.80 10.30 -4.68
N THR A 151 -6.32 9.44 -3.81
CA THR A 151 -7.76 9.17 -3.77
C THR A 151 -8.58 10.37 -3.32
N TYR A 152 -7.96 11.32 -2.61
CA TYR A 152 -8.64 12.56 -2.24
C TYR A 152 -8.89 13.49 -3.45
N GLN A 153 -8.19 13.29 -4.57
CA GLN A 153 -8.36 14.05 -5.81
C GLN A 153 -9.33 13.37 -6.78
N GLU A 154 -9.65 12.11 -6.55
CA GLU A 154 -10.55 11.35 -7.39
C GLU A 154 -12.01 11.64 -7.03
N ALA A 155 -12.83 11.87 -8.04
CA ALA A 155 -14.26 12.17 -7.84
C ALA A 155 -15.06 10.93 -7.41
#